data_87d94a23676b05797af629d7fa40f9bc
#
_entry.id   87d94a23676b05797af629d7fa40f9bc
#
_cell.length_a   1.000
_cell.length_b   1.000
_cell.length_c   1.000
_cell.angle_alpha   90.00
_cell.angle_beta   90.00
_cell.angle_gamma   90.00
#
_symmetry.space_group_name_H-M   'P 1'
#
loop_
_entity.id
_entity.type
_entity.pdbx_description
1 polymer ?
#
loop_
_entity_poly.entity_id
_entity_poly.type
_entity_poly.pdbx_seq_one_letter_code
_entity_poly.pdbx_strand_id
1 'polypeptide(L)'
;LISSDKLFFNQYTSYDRRRTLVITPLFTNNIQYGLFVGEIGIEHFQNIYPNSLQLATSLNFISLMKQQLLTQSKLASSASGLSEKNKLLNKLSITDGLTGINNRRGFLDSVQHLVNSSYNEGKPAMLLFADMDNLKQVNDRFGHKNGDYAIKSIAQILQQSFDTDDVIGRIGGDEFVAFCFLDDPHTPDHLCSKIKTLSEHLNETNEKPYYVDISLGVSTFICNPTLNIEDVLHQADESLYEHKKNKRKDVLKPV
;
A
#
# COMPACT_ATOMS: atom_id res chain seq x y z
N LEU A 1 18.59 -24.82 -42.83
CA LEU A 1 18.33 -25.39 -44.15
C LEU A 1 18.89 -26.81 -44.17
N ILE A 2 17.98 -27.82 -44.11
CA ILE A 2 18.38 -29.21 -44.33
C ILE A 2 18.53 -29.43 -45.80
N SER A 3 19.65 -29.97 -46.26
CA SER A 3 19.89 -30.31 -47.66
C SER A 3 18.78 -31.26 -48.14
N SER A 4 18.27 -31.06 -49.37
CA SER A 4 17.24 -31.92 -49.97
C SER A 4 17.57 -33.40 -49.91
N ASP A 5 18.86 -33.72 -50.00
CA ASP A 5 19.36 -35.10 -49.96
C ASP A 5 19.21 -35.76 -48.57
N LYS A 6 19.16 -34.98 -47.51
CA LYS A 6 18.92 -35.46 -46.15
C LYS A 6 17.42 -35.56 -45.75
N LEU A 7 16.55 -34.98 -46.55
CA LEU A 7 15.10 -34.99 -46.29
C LEU A 7 14.49 -36.35 -46.65
N PHE A 8 15.01 -37.04 -47.65
CA PHE A 8 14.45 -38.29 -48.17
C PHE A 8 15.21 -39.54 -47.82
N PHE A 9 16.50 -39.40 -47.43
CA PHE A 9 17.38 -40.51 -47.18
C PHE A 9 18.12 -40.34 -45.84
N ASN A 10 17.53 -40.79 -44.78
CA ASN A 10 18.16 -40.78 -43.48
C ASN A 10 18.27 -42.24 -42.93
N GLN A 11 18.87 -42.44 -41.77
CA GLN A 11 19.06 -43.75 -41.13
C GLN A 11 17.75 -44.53 -40.91
N TYR A 12 16.59 -43.94 -41.06
CA TYR A 12 15.26 -44.54 -40.87
C TYR A 12 14.60 -44.97 -42.18
N THR A 13 15.21 -44.70 -43.35
CA THR A 13 14.67 -45.09 -44.67
C THR A 13 15.57 -46.09 -45.33
N SER A 14 15.07 -47.33 -45.63
CA SER A 14 15.81 -48.35 -46.39
C SER A 14 15.45 -48.28 -47.88
N TYR A 15 16.36 -48.71 -48.76
CA TYR A 15 16.23 -48.63 -50.20
C TYR A 15 15.54 -49.83 -50.87
N ASP A 16 15.01 -50.77 -50.06
CA ASP A 16 14.64 -52.10 -50.56
C ASP A 16 13.30 -52.19 -51.25
N ARG A 17 12.49 -51.11 -51.26
CA ARG A 17 11.16 -51.14 -51.88
C ARG A 17 10.69 -49.77 -52.33
N ARG A 18 9.77 -49.70 -53.31
CA ARG A 18 9.08 -48.48 -53.69
C ARG A 18 8.19 -47.99 -52.56
N ARG A 19 8.30 -46.70 -52.26
CA ARG A 19 7.56 -46.04 -51.16
C ARG A 19 6.85 -44.77 -51.67
N THR A 20 5.67 -44.54 -51.16
CA THR A 20 4.96 -43.28 -51.40
C THR A 20 5.16 -42.38 -50.16
N LEU A 21 5.85 -41.27 -50.37
CA LEU A 21 6.05 -40.24 -49.31
C LEU A 21 5.06 -39.10 -49.59
N VAL A 22 4.35 -38.66 -48.58
CA VAL A 22 3.50 -37.49 -48.61
C VAL A 22 4.09 -36.42 -47.74
N ILE A 23 4.20 -35.20 -48.27
CA ILE A 23 4.71 -34.02 -47.54
C ILE A 23 3.56 -33.04 -47.42
N THR A 24 3.18 -32.71 -46.20
CA THR A 24 2.11 -31.76 -45.91
C THR A 24 2.63 -30.65 -45.00
N PRO A 25 2.46 -29.37 -45.35
CA PRO A 25 2.84 -28.28 -44.45
C PRO A 25 1.92 -28.28 -43.19
N LEU A 26 2.53 -28.05 -42.04
CA LEU A 26 1.83 -27.86 -40.77
C LEU A 26 1.69 -26.37 -40.55
N PHE A 27 0.48 -25.83 -40.70
CA PHE A 27 0.19 -24.43 -40.48
C PHE A 27 -1.16 -24.20 -39.87
N THR A 28 -1.30 -23.10 -39.12
CA THR A 28 -2.58 -22.56 -38.68
C THR A 28 -2.60 -21.05 -38.93
N ASN A 29 -3.65 -20.55 -39.54
CA ASN A 29 -3.72 -19.15 -39.99
C ASN A 29 -2.47 -18.74 -40.78
N ASN A 30 -1.64 -17.86 -40.24
CA ASN A 30 -0.44 -17.33 -40.92
C ASN A 30 0.88 -17.88 -40.37
N ILE A 31 0.85 -18.89 -39.50
CA ILE A 31 2.04 -19.49 -38.86
C ILE A 31 2.28 -20.88 -39.43
N GLN A 32 3.45 -21.10 -40.00
CA GLN A 32 3.92 -22.41 -40.44
C GLN A 32 4.81 -23.01 -39.34
N TYR A 33 4.42 -24.16 -38.80
CA TYR A 33 5.14 -24.89 -37.74
C TYR A 33 6.18 -25.85 -38.28
N GLY A 34 6.03 -26.29 -39.53
CA GLY A 34 6.95 -27.22 -40.18
C GLY A 34 6.31 -27.98 -41.30
N LEU A 35 6.91 -29.15 -41.63
CA LEU A 35 6.42 -30.08 -42.63
C LEU A 35 6.17 -31.43 -41.98
N PHE A 36 5.02 -32.02 -42.23
CA PHE A 36 4.74 -33.41 -41.94
C PHE A 36 5.15 -34.27 -43.12
N VAL A 37 6.03 -35.25 -42.87
CA VAL A 37 6.48 -36.18 -43.91
C VAL A 37 6.12 -37.59 -43.45
N GLY A 38 5.32 -38.28 -44.17
CA GLY A 38 4.85 -39.64 -43.84
C GLY A 38 4.93 -40.60 -45.02
N GLU A 39 5.31 -41.87 -44.78
CA GLU A 39 5.11 -42.99 -45.71
C GLU A 39 3.73 -43.55 -45.50
N ILE A 40 2.91 -43.61 -46.55
CA ILE A 40 1.50 -43.97 -46.44
C ILE A 40 1.10 -44.94 -47.53
N GLY A 41 0.35 -46.01 -47.17
CA GLY A 41 -0.38 -46.81 -48.10
C GLY A 41 -1.53 -46.08 -48.75
N ILE A 42 -1.92 -46.49 -49.96
CA ILE A 42 -2.94 -45.81 -50.76
C ILE A 42 -4.29 -45.79 -50.02
N GLU A 43 -4.57 -46.78 -49.21
CA GLU A 43 -5.78 -46.93 -48.38
C GLU A 43 -5.93 -45.89 -47.27
N HIS A 44 -4.82 -45.23 -46.85
CA HIS A 44 -4.83 -44.27 -45.74
C HIS A 44 -4.62 -42.81 -46.22
N PHE A 45 -4.58 -42.58 -47.50
CA PHE A 45 -4.28 -41.27 -48.08
C PHE A 45 -5.29 -40.20 -47.62
N GLN A 46 -6.56 -40.52 -47.49
CA GLN A 46 -7.61 -39.58 -47.06
C GLN A 46 -7.47 -39.13 -45.60
N ASN A 47 -6.65 -39.78 -44.77
CA ASN A 47 -6.46 -39.43 -43.36
C ASN A 47 -5.30 -38.43 -43.14
N ILE A 48 -4.54 -38.11 -44.20
CA ILE A 48 -3.34 -37.26 -44.06
C ILE A 48 -3.72 -35.84 -43.67
N TYR A 49 -4.68 -35.25 -44.40
CA TYR A 49 -5.09 -33.85 -44.17
C TYR A 49 -5.70 -33.65 -42.79
N PRO A 50 -6.65 -34.45 -42.29
CA PRO A 50 -7.15 -34.35 -40.92
C PRO A 50 -6.04 -34.48 -39.86
N ASN A 51 -5.14 -35.45 -40.02
CA ASN A 51 -4.06 -35.66 -39.05
C ASN A 51 -3.04 -34.51 -39.04
N SER A 52 -2.69 -33.98 -40.20
CA SER A 52 -1.77 -32.80 -40.28
C SER A 52 -2.42 -31.57 -39.68
N LEU A 53 -3.71 -31.34 -39.87
CA LEU A 53 -4.45 -30.25 -39.29
C LEU A 53 -4.53 -30.37 -37.76
N GLN A 54 -4.82 -31.58 -37.26
CA GLN A 54 -4.87 -31.86 -35.82
C GLN A 54 -3.48 -31.60 -35.16
N LEU A 55 -2.41 -32.04 -35.81
CA LEU A 55 -1.05 -31.81 -35.31
C LEU A 55 -0.70 -30.30 -35.33
N ALA A 56 -1.01 -29.59 -36.40
CA ALA A 56 -0.80 -28.15 -36.49
C ALA A 56 -1.57 -27.37 -35.43
N THR A 57 -2.82 -27.77 -35.16
CA THR A 57 -3.66 -27.16 -34.10
C THR A 57 -3.07 -27.41 -32.70
N SER A 58 -2.59 -28.61 -32.46
CA SER A 58 -1.93 -28.95 -31.19
C SER A 58 -0.65 -28.16 -30.97
N LEU A 59 0.18 -28.00 -31.99
CA LEU A 59 1.40 -27.17 -31.94
C LEU A 59 1.07 -25.69 -31.70
N ASN A 60 0.03 -25.17 -32.34
CA ASN A 60 -0.46 -23.81 -32.09
C ASN A 60 -0.90 -23.63 -30.62
N PHE A 61 -1.68 -24.58 -30.09
CA PHE A 61 -2.12 -24.55 -28.71
C PHE A 61 -0.94 -24.53 -27.73
N ILE A 62 0.07 -25.41 -27.94
CA ILE A 62 1.27 -25.46 -27.11
C ILE A 62 2.03 -24.12 -27.18
N SER A 63 2.16 -23.51 -28.37
CA SER A 63 2.81 -22.22 -28.54
C SER A 63 2.12 -21.10 -27.78
N LEU A 64 0.78 -21.02 -27.87
CA LEU A 64 -0.05 -20.05 -27.14
C LEU A 64 0.06 -20.24 -25.64
N MET A 65 -0.01 -21.47 -25.14
CA MET A 65 0.16 -21.77 -23.72
C MET A 65 1.54 -21.35 -23.20
N LYS A 66 2.59 -21.61 -23.96
CA LYS A 66 3.96 -21.16 -23.62
C LYS A 66 4.07 -19.64 -23.56
N GLN A 67 3.47 -18.94 -24.52
CA GLN A 67 3.44 -17.47 -24.54
C GLN A 67 2.67 -16.91 -23.35
N GLN A 68 1.52 -17.51 -23.00
CA GLN A 68 0.73 -17.10 -21.83
C GLN A 68 1.50 -17.26 -20.52
N LEU A 69 2.17 -18.40 -20.32
CA LEU A 69 3.01 -18.63 -19.13
C LEU A 69 4.16 -17.62 -19.02
N LEU A 70 4.83 -17.30 -20.11
CA LEU A 70 5.90 -16.31 -20.14
C LEU A 70 5.37 -14.89 -19.81
N THR A 71 4.19 -14.54 -20.31
CA THR A 71 3.57 -13.24 -20.03
C THR A 71 3.14 -13.14 -18.55
N GLN A 72 2.53 -14.19 -17.99
CA GLN A 72 2.18 -14.24 -16.57
C GLN A 72 3.41 -14.11 -15.67
N SER A 73 4.49 -14.81 -15.99
CA SER A 73 5.75 -14.72 -15.24
C SER A 73 6.32 -13.28 -15.25
N LYS A 74 6.30 -12.60 -16.40
CA LYS A 74 6.75 -11.20 -16.53
C LYS A 74 5.87 -10.24 -15.73
N LEU A 75 4.55 -10.43 -15.77
CA LEU A 75 3.61 -9.61 -15.00
C LEU A 75 3.83 -9.77 -13.49
N ALA A 76 4.01 -11.00 -13.01
CA ALA A 76 4.27 -11.27 -11.60
C ALA A 76 5.57 -10.60 -11.11
N SER A 77 6.65 -10.69 -11.90
CA SER A 77 7.93 -10.05 -11.56
C SER A 77 7.83 -8.51 -11.56
N SER A 78 7.09 -7.93 -12.51
CA SER A 78 6.88 -6.48 -12.56
C SER A 78 6.03 -5.98 -11.40
N ALA A 79 4.99 -6.71 -11.00
CA ALA A 79 4.15 -6.39 -9.84
C ALA A 79 4.97 -6.42 -8.54
N SER A 80 5.83 -7.43 -8.37
CA SER A 80 6.75 -7.51 -7.22
C SER A 80 7.70 -6.32 -7.16
N GLY A 81 8.34 -5.97 -8.27
CA GLY A 81 9.25 -4.83 -8.36
C GLY A 81 8.57 -3.48 -8.07
N LEU A 82 7.33 -3.28 -8.53
CA LEU A 82 6.53 -2.09 -8.20
C LEU A 82 6.18 -2.04 -6.71
N SER A 83 5.84 -3.16 -6.11
CA SER A 83 5.54 -3.25 -4.68
C SER A 83 6.76 -2.86 -3.82
N GLU A 84 7.96 -3.34 -4.17
CA GLU A 84 9.19 -2.98 -3.48
C GLU A 84 9.53 -1.49 -3.62
N LYS A 85 9.39 -0.93 -4.82
CA LYS A 85 9.59 0.51 -5.05
C LYS A 85 8.61 1.36 -4.24
N ASN A 86 7.33 0.98 -4.18
CA ASN A 86 6.34 1.67 -3.35
C ASN A 86 6.67 1.61 -1.85
N LYS A 87 7.13 0.45 -1.34
CA LYS A 87 7.61 0.34 0.05
C LYS A 87 8.79 1.25 0.32
N LEU A 88 9.73 1.36 -0.63
CA LEU A 88 10.88 2.26 -0.50
C LEU A 88 10.47 3.73 -0.52
N LEU A 89 9.58 4.12 -1.44
CA LEU A 89 9.05 5.49 -1.51
C LEU A 89 8.29 5.87 -0.23
N ASN A 90 7.46 4.97 0.31
CA ASN A 90 6.77 5.18 1.57
C ASN A 90 7.73 5.31 2.76
N LYS A 91 8.87 4.59 2.75
CA LYS A 91 9.93 4.77 3.75
C LYS A 91 10.64 6.13 3.64
N LEU A 92 10.71 6.72 2.47
CA LEU A 92 11.33 8.01 2.23
C LEU A 92 10.36 9.19 2.44
N SER A 93 9.05 8.95 2.40
CA SER A 93 8.05 9.98 2.70
C SER A 93 8.05 10.30 4.19
N ILE A 94 7.98 11.59 4.51
CA ILE A 94 7.85 12.13 5.87
C ILE A 94 6.43 12.58 6.21
N THR A 95 5.49 12.45 5.26
CA THR A 95 4.10 12.87 5.41
C THR A 95 3.14 11.67 5.40
N ASP A 96 2.01 11.80 6.11
CA ASP A 96 0.88 10.87 6.05
C ASP A 96 0.02 11.14 4.82
N GLY A 97 -0.22 10.10 4.03
CA GLY A 97 -0.92 10.22 2.73
C GLY A 97 -2.40 10.55 2.84
N LEU A 98 -3.06 10.36 3.99
CA LEU A 98 -4.47 10.67 4.20
C LEU A 98 -4.68 12.11 4.70
N THR A 99 -3.83 12.56 5.62
CA THR A 99 -4.00 13.82 6.36
C THR A 99 -3.07 14.93 5.90
N GLY A 100 -1.95 14.60 5.23
CA GLY A 100 -0.94 15.56 4.77
C GLY A 100 -0.02 16.09 5.85
N ILE A 101 -0.25 15.80 7.16
CA ILE A 101 0.68 16.11 8.25
C ILE A 101 1.84 15.12 8.29
N ASN A 102 2.82 15.30 9.19
CA ASN A 102 3.92 14.33 9.30
C ASN A 102 3.41 12.92 9.61
N ASN A 103 4.04 11.92 9.03
CA ASN A 103 3.90 10.55 9.52
C ASN A 103 4.81 10.33 10.73
N ARG A 104 4.78 9.14 11.35
CA ARG A 104 5.60 8.81 12.53
C ARG A 104 7.06 9.20 12.35
N ARG A 105 7.64 8.87 11.20
CA ARG A 105 9.04 9.18 10.91
C ARG A 105 9.28 10.68 10.81
N GLY A 106 8.49 11.38 10.01
CA GLY A 106 8.62 12.83 9.83
C GLY A 106 8.46 13.58 11.14
N PHE A 107 7.52 13.14 12.01
CA PHE A 107 7.36 13.71 13.34
C PHE A 107 8.59 13.51 14.22
N LEU A 108 9.05 12.26 14.38
CA LEU A 108 10.20 11.95 15.22
C LEU A 108 11.49 12.66 14.75
N ASP A 109 11.76 12.63 13.45
CA ASP A 109 12.92 13.29 12.86
C ASP A 109 12.90 14.81 13.13
N SER A 110 11.73 15.46 12.95
CA SER A 110 11.56 16.90 13.18
C SER A 110 11.72 17.29 14.65
N VAL A 111 11.04 16.57 15.55
CA VAL A 111 11.09 16.87 16.99
C VAL A 111 12.49 16.61 17.55
N GLN A 112 13.13 15.50 17.16
CA GLN A 112 14.50 15.19 17.62
C GLN A 112 15.49 16.26 17.17
N HIS A 113 15.31 16.80 15.96
CA HIS A 113 16.14 17.93 15.48
C HIS A 113 15.94 19.19 16.33
N LEU A 114 14.70 19.52 16.69
CA LEU A 114 14.39 20.68 17.52
C LEU A 114 14.95 20.52 18.95
N VAL A 115 14.78 19.35 19.56
CA VAL A 115 15.23 19.06 20.93
C VAL A 115 16.76 19.02 21.02
N ASN A 116 17.43 18.48 20.00
CA ASN A 116 18.90 18.40 19.97
C ASN A 116 19.59 19.74 19.65
N SER A 117 18.83 20.74 19.24
CA SER A 117 19.39 22.05 18.95
C SER A 117 19.87 22.73 20.25
N SER A 118 21.14 23.12 20.29
CA SER A 118 21.69 23.86 21.41
C SER A 118 20.96 25.19 21.69
N TYR A 119 20.31 25.75 20.66
CA TYR A 119 19.50 26.96 20.80
C TYR A 119 18.23 26.71 21.65
N ASN A 120 17.75 25.48 21.71
CA ASN A 120 16.53 25.09 22.43
C ASN A 120 16.81 24.40 23.76
N GLU A 121 18.09 24.20 24.12
CA GLU A 121 18.47 23.60 25.39
C GLU A 121 17.93 24.42 26.58
N GLY A 122 17.33 23.75 27.54
CA GLY A 122 16.71 24.38 28.70
C GLY A 122 15.30 24.93 28.46
N LYS A 123 14.78 24.94 27.22
CA LYS A 123 13.40 25.39 26.96
C LYS A 123 12.39 24.34 27.43
N PRO A 124 11.31 24.78 28.11
CA PRO A 124 10.21 23.91 28.41
C PRO A 124 9.44 23.57 27.12
N ALA A 125 9.06 22.33 26.99
CA ALA A 125 8.29 21.83 25.84
C ALA A 125 7.24 20.82 26.31
N MET A 126 6.26 20.58 25.44
CA MET A 126 5.31 19.50 25.63
C MET A 126 5.19 18.61 24.39
N LEU A 127 4.84 17.37 24.64
CA LEU A 127 4.38 16.42 23.66
C LEU A 127 2.96 16.00 24.02
N LEU A 128 2.07 16.18 23.05
CA LEU A 128 0.68 15.75 23.14
C LEU A 128 0.49 14.50 22.33
N PHE A 129 -0.14 13.50 22.91
CA PHE A 129 -0.65 12.31 22.24
C PHE A 129 -2.17 12.40 22.16
N ALA A 130 -2.74 12.22 20.99
CA ALA A 130 -4.16 12.29 20.75
C ALA A 130 -4.64 11.03 20.03
N ASP A 131 -5.80 10.54 20.38
CA ASP A 131 -6.40 9.35 19.76
C ASP A 131 -7.89 9.59 19.53
N MET A 132 -8.36 9.20 18.34
CA MET A 132 -9.77 9.28 18.03
C MET A 132 -10.57 8.22 18.77
N ASP A 133 -11.52 8.64 19.57
CA ASP A 133 -12.40 7.72 20.27
C ASP A 133 -13.32 6.99 19.28
N ASN A 134 -13.37 5.66 19.42
CA ASN A 134 -14.34 4.80 18.72
C ASN A 134 -14.27 4.81 17.18
N LEU A 135 -13.11 5.09 16.54
CA LEU A 135 -12.95 5.03 15.09
C LEU A 135 -13.46 3.72 14.49
N LYS A 136 -13.20 2.57 15.16
CA LYS A 136 -13.68 1.28 14.70
C LYS A 136 -15.21 1.24 14.57
N GLN A 137 -15.93 1.78 15.53
CA GLN A 137 -17.40 1.81 15.47
C GLN A 137 -17.91 2.73 14.37
N VAL A 138 -17.23 3.84 14.10
CA VAL A 138 -17.54 4.71 12.96
C VAL A 138 -17.34 3.96 11.64
N ASN A 139 -16.21 3.26 11.48
CA ASN A 139 -15.93 2.45 10.30
C ASN A 139 -16.95 1.32 10.09
N ASP A 140 -17.26 0.57 11.14
CA ASP A 140 -18.16 -0.59 11.08
C ASP A 140 -19.60 -0.17 10.76
N ARG A 141 -20.06 0.98 11.26
CA ARG A 141 -21.44 1.47 11.07
C ARG A 141 -21.63 2.34 9.83
N PHE A 142 -20.64 3.16 9.47
CA PHE A 142 -20.77 4.20 8.45
C PHE A 142 -19.77 4.05 7.30
N GLY A 143 -18.90 3.03 7.36
CA GLY A 143 -17.90 2.72 6.33
C GLY A 143 -16.62 3.56 6.44
N HIS A 144 -15.54 3.05 5.84
CA HIS A 144 -14.19 3.63 5.91
C HIS A 144 -14.11 5.07 5.42
N LYS A 145 -14.93 5.49 4.45
CA LYS A 145 -14.97 6.89 3.99
C LYS A 145 -15.35 7.88 5.11
N ASN A 146 -16.20 7.46 6.04
CA ASN A 146 -16.56 8.26 7.20
C ASN A 146 -15.47 8.24 8.27
N GLY A 147 -14.77 7.14 8.46
CA GLY A 147 -13.55 7.10 9.28
C GLY A 147 -12.44 8.00 8.74
N ASP A 148 -12.19 7.96 7.43
CA ASP A 148 -11.23 8.86 6.78
C ASP A 148 -11.59 10.34 6.96
N TYR A 149 -12.89 10.67 6.88
CA TYR A 149 -13.36 12.02 7.17
C TYR A 149 -13.06 12.43 8.61
N ALA A 150 -13.35 11.56 9.59
CA ALA A 150 -13.10 11.84 10.99
C ALA A 150 -11.60 12.02 11.28
N ILE A 151 -10.74 11.17 10.72
CA ILE A 151 -9.29 11.27 10.81
C ILE A 151 -8.79 12.61 10.24
N LYS A 152 -9.27 13.02 9.06
CA LYS A 152 -8.92 14.31 8.46
C LYS A 152 -9.39 15.49 9.31
N SER A 153 -10.56 15.38 9.92
CA SER A 153 -11.09 16.42 10.81
C SER A 153 -10.20 16.60 12.05
N ILE A 154 -9.72 15.52 12.64
CA ILE A 154 -8.78 15.60 13.78
C ILE A 154 -7.47 16.27 13.36
N ALA A 155 -6.91 15.89 12.20
CA ALA A 155 -5.71 16.56 11.70
C ALA A 155 -5.93 18.07 11.53
N GLN A 156 -7.08 18.50 11.02
CA GLN A 156 -7.44 19.90 10.89
C GLN A 156 -7.60 20.61 12.24
N ILE A 157 -8.23 19.97 13.22
CA ILE A 157 -8.34 20.49 14.60
C ILE A 157 -6.95 20.71 15.18
N LEU A 158 -6.05 19.77 15.05
CA LEU A 158 -4.68 19.91 15.54
C LEU A 158 -3.94 21.05 14.81
N GLN A 159 -4.04 21.13 13.47
CA GLN A 159 -3.44 22.22 12.70
C GLN A 159 -3.97 23.61 13.08
N GLN A 160 -5.23 23.72 13.51
CA GLN A 160 -5.82 24.98 14.01
C GLN A 160 -5.47 25.27 15.47
N SER A 161 -5.07 24.26 16.22
CA SER A 161 -4.72 24.39 17.64
C SER A 161 -3.28 24.79 17.86
N PHE A 162 -2.38 24.33 17.01
CA PHE A 162 -0.94 24.56 17.08
C PHE A 162 -0.50 25.59 16.06
N ASP A 163 0.66 26.19 16.26
CA ASP A 163 1.24 27.18 15.36
C ASP A 163 2.02 26.52 14.21
N THR A 164 2.43 27.32 13.23
CA THR A 164 3.14 26.83 12.02
C THR A 164 4.52 26.24 12.33
N ASP A 165 5.14 26.67 13.42
CA ASP A 165 6.47 26.21 13.85
C ASP A 165 6.41 24.97 14.75
N ASP A 166 5.21 24.57 15.17
CA ASP A 166 4.96 23.37 15.94
C ASP A 166 4.93 22.13 15.03
N VAL A 167 5.24 20.98 15.59
CA VAL A 167 5.31 19.73 14.83
C VAL A 167 4.10 18.87 15.13
N ILE A 168 3.32 18.55 14.10
CA ILE A 168 2.14 17.71 14.20
C ILE A 168 2.34 16.47 13.33
N GLY A 169 1.94 15.30 13.84
CA GLY A 169 2.06 14.04 13.11
C GLY A 169 0.93 13.06 13.37
N ARG A 170 0.76 12.12 12.45
CA ARG A 170 -0.07 10.93 12.62
C ARG A 170 0.82 9.70 12.67
N ILE A 171 0.79 8.97 13.78
CA ILE A 171 1.72 7.86 14.04
C ILE A 171 1.06 6.48 13.93
N GLY A 172 -0.26 6.42 13.93
CA GLY A 172 -1.06 5.20 13.82
C GLY A 172 -2.35 5.43 13.05
N GLY A 173 -3.26 4.47 13.08
CA GLY A 173 -4.56 4.53 12.43
C GLY A 173 -5.42 5.71 12.90
N ASP A 174 -5.59 5.84 14.20
CA ASP A 174 -6.36 6.84 14.95
C ASP A 174 -5.49 7.70 15.87
N GLU A 175 -4.17 7.50 15.87
CA GLU A 175 -3.21 8.09 16.77
C GLU A 175 -2.49 9.29 16.15
N PHE A 176 -2.53 10.40 16.86
CA PHE A 176 -1.88 11.66 16.48
C PHE A 176 -0.95 12.15 17.58
N VAL A 177 0.02 12.95 17.20
CA VAL A 177 0.99 13.57 18.11
C VAL A 177 1.22 15.01 17.72
N ALA A 178 1.51 15.84 18.73
CA ALA A 178 1.93 17.21 18.51
C ALA A 178 3.04 17.58 19.51
N PHE A 179 3.94 18.41 19.05
CA PHE A 179 5.05 18.97 19.85
C PHE A 179 5.05 20.48 19.71
N CYS A 180 5.18 21.18 20.82
CA CYS A 180 5.44 22.62 20.86
C CYS A 180 6.34 22.99 22.04
N PHE A 181 6.97 24.17 21.94
CA PHE A 181 7.59 24.80 23.11
C PHE A 181 6.50 25.44 23.98
N LEU A 182 6.74 25.42 25.30
CA LEU A 182 5.81 26.05 26.26
C LEU A 182 6.22 27.48 26.49
N ASP A 183 5.39 28.41 26.07
CA ASP A 183 5.45 29.84 26.33
C ASP A 183 4.03 30.38 26.55
N ASP A 184 3.87 31.61 26.98
CA ASP A 184 2.56 32.23 27.12
C ASP A 184 2.06 32.70 25.75
N PRO A 185 0.89 32.23 25.22
CA PRO A 185 -0.18 31.50 25.91
C PRO A 185 -0.12 29.96 25.79
N HIS A 186 0.92 29.35 25.20
CA HIS A 186 1.01 27.91 24.95
C HIS A 186 1.25 27.13 26.25
N THR A 187 0.20 26.94 27.03
CA THR A 187 0.21 26.03 28.18
C THR A 187 -0.54 24.73 27.82
N PRO A 188 -0.22 23.60 28.46
CA PRO A 188 -0.93 22.34 28.22
C PRO A 188 -2.44 22.45 28.34
N ASP A 189 -2.93 23.13 29.38
CA ASP A 189 -4.36 23.30 29.63
C ASP A 189 -5.04 24.16 28.55
N HIS A 190 -4.38 25.23 28.10
CA HIS A 190 -4.89 26.08 27.02
C HIS A 190 -5.05 25.30 25.71
N LEU A 191 -4.02 24.55 25.32
CA LEU A 191 -4.03 23.77 24.08
C LEU A 191 -5.05 22.62 24.14
N CYS A 192 -5.13 21.89 25.24
CA CYS A 192 -6.16 20.87 25.44
C CYS A 192 -7.59 21.46 25.36
N SER A 193 -7.81 22.63 25.99
CA SER A 193 -9.10 23.32 25.95
C SER A 193 -9.44 23.80 24.52
N LYS A 194 -8.47 24.32 23.79
CA LYS A 194 -8.63 24.76 22.39
C LYS A 194 -9.01 23.58 21.48
N ILE A 195 -8.32 22.44 21.60
CA ILE A 195 -8.62 21.22 20.85
C ILE A 195 -10.05 20.74 21.16
N LYS A 196 -10.42 20.72 22.44
CA LYS A 196 -11.76 20.32 22.87
C LYS A 196 -12.86 21.23 22.29
N THR A 197 -12.70 22.55 22.39
CA THR A 197 -13.65 23.53 21.83
C THR A 197 -13.80 23.36 20.33
N LEU A 198 -12.71 23.16 19.59
CA LEU A 198 -12.76 22.92 18.15
C LEU A 198 -13.46 21.60 17.79
N SER A 199 -13.25 20.54 18.58
CA SER A 199 -13.93 19.26 18.40
C SER A 199 -15.44 19.37 18.67
N GLU A 200 -15.83 20.07 19.73
CA GLU A 200 -17.23 20.37 20.06
C GLU A 200 -17.89 21.19 18.92
N HIS A 201 -17.25 22.25 18.47
CA HIS A 201 -17.75 23.05 17.37
C HIS A 201 -17.90 22.25 16.06
N LEU A 202 -16.92 21.40 15.73
CA LEU A 202 -17.03 20.48 14.60
C LEU A 202 -18.27 19.59 14.74
N ASN A 203 -18.48 19.02 15.93
CA ASN A 203 -19.59 18.11 16.19
C ASN A 203 -20.96 18.80 16.15
N GLU A 204 -21.05 20.09 16.46
CA GLU A 204 -22.25 20.90 16.33
C GLU A 204 -22.57 21.29 14.88
N THR A 205 -21.54 21.55 14.09
CA THR A 205 -21.69 22.08 12.73
C THR A 205 -21.71 21.03 11.63
N ASN A 206 -21.13 19.84 11.87
CA ASN A 206 -21.16 18.77 10.89
C ASN A 206 -22.49 18.00 10.93
N GLU A 207 -22.96 17.58 9.76
CA GLU A 207 -24.18 16.77 9.58
C GLU A 207 -23.96 15.27 9.79
N LYS A 208 -22.83 14.87 10.40
CA LYS A 208 -22.52 13.45 10.60
C LYS A 208 -23.32 12.88 11.77
N PRO A 209 -23.81 11.63 11.66
CA PRO A 209 -24.61 10.98 12.71
C PRO A 209 -23.77 10.44 13.87
N TYR A 210 -22.49 10.79 13.95
CA TYR A 210 -21.53 10.34 14.97
C TYR A 210 -20.69 11.53 15.47
N TYR A 211 -20.13 11.37 16.65
CA TYR A 211 -19.18 12.32 17.21
C TYR A 211 -17.75 12.04 16.72
N VAL A 212 -17.02 13.11 16.45
CA VAL A 212 -15.56 13.08 16.27
C VAL A 212 -14.94 13.53 17.58
N ASP A 213 -14.73 12.59 18.49
CA ASP A 213 -14.18 12.83 19.81
C ASP A 213 -12.72 12.44 19.88
N ILE A 214 -11.95 13.18 20.69
CA ILE A 214 -10.52 13.02 20.83
C ILE A 214 -10.20 12.83 22.32
N SER A 215 -9.44 11.82 22.62
CA SER A 215 -8.79 11.65 23.93
C SER A 215 -7.36 12.17 23.85
N LEU A 216 -6.92 12.91 24.88
CA LEU A 216 -5.63 13.59 24.92
C LEU A 216 -4.81 13.10 26.11
N GLY A 217 -3.50 12.92 25.89
CA GLY A 217 -2.48 12.72 26.90
C GLY A 217 -1.34 13.70 26.68
N VAL A 218 -0.75 14.19 27.75
CA VAL A 218 0.30 15.21 27.69
C VAL A 218 1.48 14.79 28.54
N SER A 219 2.69 14.99 28.02
CA SER A 219 3.94 14.96 28.76
C SER A 219 4.69 16.29 28.57
N THR A 220 5.14 16.89 29.68
CA THR A 220 5.94 18.11 29.67
C THR A 220 7.38 17.81 30.08
N PHE A 221 8.33 18.47 29.47
CA PHE A 221 9.74 18.21 29.70
C PHE A 221 10.61 19.44 29.39
N ILE A 222 11.88 19.37 29.78
CA ILE A 222 12.88 20.38 29.42
C ILE A 222 13.76 19.82 28.33
N CYS A 223 13.87 20.56 27.22
CA CYS A 223 14.69 20.15 26.09
C CYS A 223 16.18 20.04 26.48
N ASN A 224 16.77 18.91 26.13
CA ASN A 224 18.21 18.70 26.26
C ASN A 224 18.70 17.71 25.18
N PRO A 225 19.96 17.76 24.74
CA PRO A 225 20.48 16.94 23.66
C PRO A 225 20.48 15.41 23.93
N THR A 226 20.34 14.99 25.18
CA THR A 226 20.35 13.58 25.56
C THR A 226 18.96 13.00 25.72
N LEU A 227 17.92 13.81 25.52
CA LEU A 227 16.53 13.39 25.66
C LEU A 227 16.13 12.45 24.53
N ASN A 228 15.58 11.29 24.89
CA ASN A 228 14.96 10.37 23.93
C ASN A 228 13.47 10.71 23.77
N ILE A 229 13.08 11.13 22.58
CA ILE A 229 11.69 11.51 22.28
C ILE A 229 10.74 10.31 22.37
N GLU A 230 11.19 9.08 22.12
CA GLU A 230 10.35 7.90 22.26
C GLU A 230 9.93 7.65 23.73
N ASP A 231 10.79 7.98 24.70
CA ASP A 231 10.43 7.88 26.13
C ASP A 231 9.39 8.92 26.51
N VAL A 232 9.48 10.14 25.96
CA VAL A 232 8.47 11.20 26.15
C VAL A 232 7.15 10.84 25.52
N LEU A 233 7.18 10.24 24.33
CA LEU A 233 5.99 9.71 23.67
C LEU A 233 5.28 8.66 24.51
N HIS A 234 6.04 7.75 25.10
CA HIS A 234 5.48 6.72 26.00
C HIS A 234 4.79 7.35 27.21
N GLN A 235 5.38 8.36 27.83
CA GLN A 235 4.76 9.08 28.96
C GLN A 235 3.44 9.77 28.57
N ALA A 236 3.39 10.37 27.36
CA ALA A 236 2.17 10.99 26.85
C ALA A 236 1.09 9.95 26.55
N ASP A 237 1.45 8.77 26.04
CA ASP A 237 0.54 7.65 25.82
C ASP A 237 -0.02 7.08 27.14
N GLU A 238 0.82 6.93 28.17
CA GLU A 238 0.35 6.56 29.52
C GLU A 238 -0.66 7.56 30.09
N SER A 239 -0.41 8.86 29.91
CA SER A 239 -1.33 9.93 30.30
C SER A 239 -2.66 9.84 29.52
N LEU A 240 -2.61 9.55 28.22
CA LEU A 240 -3.79 9.31 27.39
C LEU A 240 -4.62 8.11 27.90
N TYR A 241 -3.95 7.02 28.24
CA TYR A 241 -4.62 5.81 28.75
C TYR A 241 -5.42 6.08 30.02
N GLU A 242 -4.87 6.87 30.95
CA GLU A 242 -5.59 7.29 32.16
C GLU A 242 -6.80 8.17 31.83
N HIS A 243 -6.68 9.07 30.85
CA HIS A 243 -7.78 9.91 30.40
C HIS A 243 -8.93 9.09 29.78
N LYS A 244 -8.61 8.09 28.97
CA LYS A 244 -9.61 7.20 28.32
C LYS A 244 -10.44 6.38 29.32
N LYS A 245 -9.88 5.98 30.46
CA LYS A 245 -10.62 5.22 31.49
C LYS A 245 -11.84 5.96 32.02
N ASN A 246 -11.82 7.28 32.02
CA ASN A 246 -12.84 8.14 32.61
C ASN A 246 -13.87 8.68 31.61
N LYS A 247 -13.75 8.34 30.32
CA LYS A 247 -14.57 8.90 29.25
C LYS A 247 -15.81 8.06 28.92
N ARG A 248 -16.93 8.73 28.52
CA ARG A 248 -18.18 8.06 28.07
C ARG A 248 -17.95 7.31 26.74
N LYS A 249 -18.68 6.19 26.59
CA LYS A 249 -18.58 5.30 25.41
C LYS A 249 -19.57 5.61 24.27
N ASP A 250 -20.34 6.69 24.35
CA ASP A 250 -21.37 7.00 23.37
C ASP A 250 -20.80 7.62 22.10
N VAL A 251 -21.02 6.94 20.98
CA VAL A 251 -20.50 7.34 19.65
C VAL A 251 -21.54 8.08 18.83
N LEU A 252 -22.84 7.84 19.09
CA LEU A 252 -23.92 8.35 18.26
C LEU A 252 -24.44 9.68 18.80
N LYS A 253 -24.73 10.61 17.87
CA LYS A 253 -25.51 11.80 18.18
C LYS A 253 -26.94 11.39 18.50
N PRO A 254 -27.60 12.03 19.47
CA PRO A 254 -29.03 11.86 19.67
C PRO A 254 -29.77 12.33 18.40
N VAL A 255 -30.83 11.56 18.03
CA VAL A 255 -31.70 11.86 16.88
C VAL A 255 -32.58 13.06 17.21
#